data_6f54b131a66605d5907b7be20b8f1a80
#
_entry.id   6f54b131a66605d5907b7be20b8f1a80
#
_cell.length_a   1.000
_cell.length_b   1.000
_cell.length_c   1.000
_cell.angle_alpha   90.00
_cell.angle_beta   90.00
_cell.angle_gamma   90.00
#
_symmetry.space_group_name_H-M   'P 1'
#
loop_
_entity.id
_entity.type
_entity.pdbx_description
1 polymer ?
#
loop_
_entity_poly.entity_id
_entity_poly.type
_entity_poly.pdbx_seq_one_letter_code
_entity_poly.pdbx_strand_id
1 'polypeptide(L)'
;MKRTILLLLILITTLTLSAQASAEWKEKAQTEACKQWVEQKLAGMTLKEKIGQLFIHTVAPTDNAATRKNIGNAVTEYKVGGLLFSGGELANQVRLTNYAQELAEVPLMLTFDGEWGLAMRLKRTPTFPKNRVLGCIQDNQLLYEY
;
A
#
# COMPACT_ATOMS: atom_id res chain seq x y z
N MET A 1 31.87 8.90 30.57
CA MET A 1 31.40 7.51 30.76
C MET A 1 29.85 7.40 30.89
N LYS A 2 29.17 8.02 31.87
CA LYS A 2 27.71 7.86 32.05
C LYS A 2 26.88 8.31 30.84
N ARG A 3 27.21 9.43 30.14
CA ARG A 3 26.52 9.91 28.93
C ARG A 3 26.71 9.00 27.72
N THR A 4 27.91 8.40 27.57
CA THR A 4 28.20 7.46 26.47
C THR A 4 27.42 6.15 26.61
N ILE A 5 27.30 5.64 27.85
CA ILE A 5 26.53 4.44 28.16
C ILE A 5 25.04 4.66 27.92
N LEU A 6 24.51 5.85 28.27
CA LEU A 6 23.12 6.21 28.05
C LEU A 6 22.78 6.30 26.55
N LEU A 7 23.67 6.89 25.74
CA LEU A 7 23.51 6.96 24.28
C LEU A 7 23.58 5.57 23.62
N LEU A 8 24.45 4.69 24.09
CA LEU A 8 24.50 3.30 23.62
C LEU A 8 23.24 2.53 23.97
N LEU A 9 22.70 2.70 25.18
CA LEU A 9 21.44 2.08 25.59
C LEU A 9 20.24 2.56 24.74
N ILE A 10 20.17 3.87 24.44
CA ILE A 10 19.14 4.43 23.57
C ILE A 10 19.26 3.87 22.14
N LEU A 11 20.49 3.75 21.61
CA LEU A 11 20.73 3.21 20.27
C LEU A 11 20.35 1.72 20.18
N ILE A 12 20.65 0.94 21.21
CA ILE A 12 20.29 -0.49 21.29
C ILE A 12 18.76 -0.66 21.36
N THR A 13 18.08 0.18 22.16
CA THR A 13 16.62 0.10 22.29
C THR A 13 15.89 0.50 21.00
N THR A 14 16.39 1.48 20.24
CA THR A 14 15.80 1.87 18.96
C THR A 14 16.00 0.79 17.88
N LEU A 15 17.17 0.15 17.83
CA LEU A 15 17.45 -0.96 16.92
C LEU A 15 16.59 -2.20 17.22
N THR A 16 16.37 -2.51 18.50
CA THR A 16 15.50 -3.64 18.89
C THR A 16 14.04 -3.36 18.59
N LEU A 17 13.56 -2.11 18.75
CA LEU A 17 12.18 -1.74 18.43
C LEU A 17 11.86 -1.89 16.94
N SER A 18 12.77 -1.47 16.05
CA SER A 18 12.57 -1.60 14.60
C SER A 18 12.60 -3.06 14.12
N ALA A 19 13.48 -3.88 14.71
CA ALA A 19 13.54 -5.32 14.43
C ALA A 19 12.29 -6.05 14.93
N GLN A 20 11.78 -5.68 16.11
CA GLN A 20 10.54 -6.23 16.66
C GLN A 20 9.31 -5.87 15.81
N ALA A 21 9.20 -4.64 15.34
CA ALA A 21 8.09 -4.23 14.47
C ALA A 21 8.05 -5.04 13.16
N SER A 22 9.20 -5.34 12.55
CA SER A 22 9.27 -6.16 11.33
C SER A 22 8.98 -7.65 11.58
N ALA A 23 9.35 -8.18 12.74
CA ALA A 23 9.04 -9.55 13.14
C ALA A 23 7.55 -9.71 13.47
N GLU A 24 6.98 -8.75 14.18
CA GLU A 24 5.55 -8.70 14.53
C GLU A 24 4.64 -8.67 13.29
N TRP A 25 5.06 -8.00 12.22
CA TRP A 25 4.33 -7.99 10.96
C TRP A 25 4.25 -9.38 10.31
N LYS A 26 5.38 -10.09 10.27
CA LYS A 26 5.45 -11.46 9.73
C LYS A 26 4.67 -12.45 10.60
N GLU A 27 4.73 -12.27 11.90
CA GLU A 27 4.01 -13.11 12.84
C GLU A 27 2.49 -12.91 12.74
N LYS A 28 2.00 -11.67 12.65
CA LYS A 28 0.58 -11.37 12.43
C LYS A 28 0.04 -11.94 11.12
N ALA A 29 0.81 -11.86 10.02
CA ALA A 29 0.42 -12.42 8.74
C ALA A 29 0.34 -13.96 8.73
N GLN A 30 0.97 -14.63 9.70
CA GLN A 30 0.99 -16.09 9.83
C GLN A 30 0.16 -16.62 11.00
N THR A 31 -0.58 -15.75 11.70
CA THR A 31 -1.41 -16.19 12.82
C THR A 31 -2.52 -17.13 12.35
N GLU A 32 -2.92 -18.04 13.22
CA GLU A 32 -4.04 -18.94 12.96
C GLU A 32 -5.34 -18.18 12.66
N ALA A 33 -5.55 -17.03 13.31
CA ALA A 33 -6.67 -16.14 13.04
C ALA A 33 -6.68 -15.60 11.60
N CYS A 34 -5.51 -15.24 11.05
CA CYS A 34 -5.39 -14.80 9.67
C CYS A 34 -5.72 -15.93 8.68
N LYS A 35 -5.21 -17.13 8.92
CA LYS A 35 -5.51 -18.31 8.09
C LYS A 35 -7.01 -18.63 8.11
N GLN A 36 -7.61 -18.70 9.28
CA GLN A 36 -9.05 -18.93 9.45
C GLN A 36 -9.88 -17.87 8.72
N TRP A 37 -9.51 -16.59 8.82
CA TRP A 37 -10.18 -15.52 8.08
C TRP A 37 -10.10 -15.74 6.56
N VAL A 38 -8.91 -16.09 6.03
CA VAL A 38 -8.72 -16.36 4.60
C VAL A 38 -9.56 -17.56 4.16
N GLU A 39 -9.51 -18.66 4.90
CA GLU A 39 -10.28 -19.88 4.60
C GLU A 39 -11.79 -19.60 4.60
N GLN A 40 -12.27 -18.87 5.62
CA GLN A 40 -13.69 -18.49 5.72
C GLN A 40 -14.12 -17.63 4.54
N LYS A 41 -13.30 -16.62 4.14
CA LYS A 41 -13.59 -15.78 2.98
C LYS A 41 -13.62 -16.58 1.68
N LEU A 42 -12.61 -17.43 1.46
CA LEU A 42 -12.53 -18.27 0.25
C LEU A 42 -13.66 -19.31 0.18
N ALA A 43 -14.09 -19.89 1.30
CA ALA A 43 -15.20 -20.85 1.34
C ALA A 43 -16.53 -20.21 0.93
N GLY A 44 -16.73 -18.93 1.27
CA GLY A 44 -17.95 -18.18 0.91
C GLY A 44 -17.97 -17.65 -0.54
N MET A 45 -16.85 -17.68 -1.26
CA MET A 45 -16.74 -17.11 -2.61
C MET A 45 -17.11 -18.11 -3.70
N THR A 46 -17.87 -17.64 -4.69
CA THR A 46 -18.04 -18.34 -5.98
C THR A 46 -16.72 -18.35 -6.78
N LEU A 47 -16.64 -19.19 -7.80
CA LEU A 47 -15.48 -19.21 -8.70
C LEU A 47 -15.26 -17.85 -9.38
N LYS A 48 -16.36 -17.18 -9.79
CA LYS A 48 -16.31 -15.83 -10.41
C LYS A 48 -15.66 -14.82 -9.45
N GLU A 49 -16.07 -14.81 -8.19
CA GLU A 49 -15.51 -13.91 -7.18
C GLU A 49 -14.05 -14.22 -6.87
N LYS A 50 -13.67 -15.49 -6.76
CA LYS A 50 -12.26 -15.90 -6.60
C LYS A 50 -11.39 -15.42 -7.76
N ILE A 51 -11.89 -15.53 -8.99
CA ILE A 51 -11.21 -14.99 -10.18
C ILE A 51 -11.12 -13.46 -10.09
N GLY A 52 -12.19 -12.78 -9.69
CA GLY A 52 -12.20 -11.33 -9.49
C GLY A 52 -11.08 -10.85 -8.57
N GLN A 53 -10.83 -11.57 -7.46
CA GLN A 53 -9.76 -11.23 -6.51
C GLN A 53 -8.34 -11.25 -7.12
N LEU A 54 -8.13 -11.87 -8.27
CA LEU A 54 -6.85 -11.89 -8.97
C LEU A 54 -6.62 -10.65 -9.86
N PHE A 55 -7.63 -9.79 -10.01
CA PHE A 55 -7.53 -8.61 -10.86
C PHE A 55 -7.33 -7.34 -10.05
N ILE A 56 -6.45 -6.48 -10.58
CA ILE A 56 -6.28 -5.09 -10.14
C ILE A 56 -6.88 -4.19 -11.23
N HIS A 57 -7.91 -3.44 -10.90
CA HIS A 57 -8.62 -2.58 -11.84
C HIS A 57 -8.02 -1.17 -11.87
N THR A 58 -7.72 -0.67 -13.06
CA THR A 58 -7.19 0.69 -13.23
C THR A 58 -8.30 1.73 -13.12
N VAL A 59 -8.08 2.73 -12.27
CA VAL A 59 -9.04 3.79 -11.98
C VAL A 59 -8.58 5.12 -12.55
N ALA A 60 -9.49 5.83 -13.20
CA ALA A 60 -9.27 7.21 -13.64
C ALA A 60 -9.07 8.14 -12.43
N PRO A 61 -8.18 9.16 -12.53
CA PRO A 61 -7.79 9.99 -11.40
C PRO A 61 -8.79 11.10 -11.06
N THR A 62 -9.93 11.16 -11.70
CA THR A 62 -10.92 12.22 -11.52
C THR A 62 -12.08 11.72 -10.68
N ASP A 63 -12.36 12.39 -9.56
CA ASP A 63 -13.52 12.09 -8.72
C ASP A 63 -14.79 12.69 -9.33
N ASN A 64 -15.53 11.86 -10.04
CA ASN A 64 -16.83 12.19 -10.66
C ASN A 64 -17.75 10.97 -10.67
N ALA A 65 -18.99 11.18 -11.09
CA ALA A 65 -20.02 10.13 -11.10
C ALA A 65 -19.63 8.92 -11.98
N ALA A 66 -18.98 9.15 -13.12
CA ALA A 66 -18.55 8.06 -14.01
C ALA A 66 -17.45 7.20 -13.37
N THR A 67 -16.45 7.83 -12.75
CA THR A 67 -15.39 7.13 -12.03
C THR A 67 -15.94 6.34 -10.84
N ARG A 68 -16.83 6.95 -10.04
CA ARG A 68 -17.48 6.27 -8.92
C ARG A 68 -18.32 5.08 -9.37
N LYS A 69 -19.08 5.21 -10.47
CA LYS A 69 -19.82 4.10 -11.06
C LYS A 69 -18.87 2.98 -11.52
N ASN A 70 -17.77 3.32 -12.18
CA ASN A 70 -16.77 2.36 -12.64
C ASN A 70 -16.14 1.59 -11.45
N ILE A 71 -15.73 2.30 -10.39
CA ILE A 71 -15.25 1.68 -9.15
C ILE A 71 -16.33 0.78 -8.52
N GLY A 72 -17.57 1.28 -8.42
CA GLY A 72 -18.68 0.52 -7.89
C GLY A 72 -18.86 -0.82 -8.60
N ASN A 73 -18.93 -0.82 -9.92
CA ASN A 73 -19.04 -2.04 -10.71
C ASN A 73 -17.83 -2.98 -10.50
N ALA A 74 -16.60 -2.45 -10.52
CA ALA A 74 -15.41 -3.25 -10.30
C ALA A 74 -15.43 -3.95 -8.94
N VAL A 75 -15.80 -3.24 -7.88
CA VAL A 75 -15.77 -3.75 -6.50
C VAL A 75 -16.97 -4.65 -6.19
N THR A 76 -18.20 -4.23 -6.56
CA THR A 76 -19.42 -4.93 -6.14
C THR A 76 -19.85 -6.03 -7.09
N GLU A 77 -19.65 -5.84 -8.40
CA GLU A 77 -20.08 -6.81 -9.42
C GLU A 77 -18.95 -7.78 -9.81
N TYR A 78 -17.76 -7.24 -10.05
CA TYR A 78 -16.61 -8.06 -10.48
C TYR A 78 -15.75 -8.56 -9.31
N LYS A 79 -15.95 -8.02 -8.10
CA LYS A 79 -15.23 -8.41 -6.88
C LYS A 79 -13.71 -8.39 -7.05
N VAL A 80 -13.19 -7.32 -7.71
CA VAL A 80 -11.74 -7.19 -7.93
C VAL A 80 -10.95 -7.15 -6.62
N GLY A 81 -9.74 -7.71 -6.62
CA GLY A 81 -8.88 -7.78 -5.44
C GLY A 81 -8.13 -6.47 -5.16
N GLY A 82 -8.07 -5.56 -6.13
CA GLY A 82 -7.38 -4.29 -5.93
C GLY A 82 -7.68 -3.22 -6.98
N LEU A 83 -7.17 -2.02 -6.71
CA LEU A 83 -7.25 -0.87 -7.60
C LEU A 83 -5.86 -0.28 -7.85
N LEU A 84 -5.63 0.16 -9.08
CA LEU A 84 -4.47 0.94 -9.53
C LEU A 84 -4.93 2.34 -9.91
N PHE A 85 -4.43 3.36 -9.21
CA PHE A 85 -4.68 4.74 -9.59
C PHE A 85 -3.63 5.25 -10.57
N SER A 86 -4.08 5.70 -11.75
CA SER A 86 -3.19 6.13 -12.84
C SER A 86 -2.62 7.55 -12.67
N GLY A 87 -2.92 8.22 -11.57
CA GLY A 87 -2.40 9.56 -11.24
C GLY A 87 -3.46 10.56 -10.83
N GLY A 88 -3.17 11.85 -10.95
CA GLY A 88 -4.10 12.94 -10.69
C GLY A 88 -3.86 13.71 -9.39
N GLU A 89 -4.90 14.25 -8.79
CA GLU A 89 -4.84 15.00 -7.53
C GLU A 89 -4.90 14.05 -6.33
N LEU A 90 -3.98 14.21 -5.37
CA LEU A 90 -3.91 13.40 -4.16
C LEU A 90 -5.27 13.32 -3.43
N ALA A 91 -5.96 14.47 -3.29
CA ALA A 91 -7.26 14.52 -2.63
C ALA A 91 -8.34 13.69 -3.34
N ASN A 92 -8.31 13.59 -4.67
CA ASN A 92 -9.22 12.73 -5.41
C ASN A 92 -8.93 11.26 -5.14
N GLN A 93 -7.66 10.86 -5.15
CA GLN A 93 -7.28 9.49 -4.86
C GLN A 93 -7.72 9.07 -3.45
N VAL A 94 -7.51 9.93 -2.44
CA VAL A 94 -7.95 9.63 -1.06
C VAL A 94 -9.47 9.39 -1.01
N ARG A 95 -10.27 10.30 -1.61
CA ARG A 95 -11.74 10.15 -1.61
C ARG A 95 -12.20 8.90 -2.36
N LEU A 96 -11.61 8.60 -3.52
CA LEU A 96 -11.96 7.43 -4.31
C LEU A 96 -11.52 6.13 -3.64
N THR A 97 -10.36 6.14 -2.95
CA THR A 97 -9.89 5.02 -2.14
C THR A 97 -10.86 4.71 -1.00
N ASN A 98 -11.25 5.72 -0.22
CA ASN A 98 -12.19 5.53 0.87
C ASN A 98 -13.54 5.01 0.36
N TYR A 99 -14.07 5.62 -0.70
CA TYR A 99 -15.29 5.16 -1.35
C TYR A 99 -15.21 3.69 -1.80
N ALA A 100 -14.11 3.28 -2.40
CA ALA A 100 -13.92 1.90 -2.86
C ALA A 100 -13.84 0.92 -1.67
N GLN A 101 -13.10 1.28 -0.62
CA GLN A 101 -12.96 0.44 0.57
C GLN A 101 -14.28 0.30 1.35
N GLU A 102 -15.13 1.33 1.37
CA GLU A 102 -16.48 1.28 1.96
C GLU A 102 -17.41 0.29 1.24
N LEU A 103 -17.22 0.10 -0.07
CA LEU A 103 -17.99 -0.85 -0.86
C LEU A 103 -17.47 -2.28 -0.79
N ALA A 104 -16.22 -2.48 -0.39
CA ALA A 104 -15.52 -3.74 -0.50
C ALA A 104 -15.86 -4.69 0.66
N GLU A 105 -16.28 -5.91 0.37
CA GLU A 105 -16.48 -6.99 1.35
C GLU A 105 -15.14 -7.61 1.81
N VAL A 106 -14.15 -7.59 0.95
CA VAL A 106 -12.76 -7.95 1.22
C VAL A 106 -11.93 -6.68 0.98
N PRO A 107 -11.08 -6.26 1.94
CA PRO A 107 -10.26 -5.08 1.78
C PRO A 107 -9.46 -5.10 0.48
N LEU A 108 -9.53 -4.01 -0.29
CA LEU A 108 -8.87 -3.91 -1.58
C LEU A 108 -7.38 -3.65 -1.42
N MET A 109 -6.57 -4.31 -2.23
CA MET A 109 -5.18 -3.94 -2.43
C MET A 109 -5.12 -2.65 -3.25
N LEU A 110 -4.41 -1.65 -2.73
CA LEU A 110 -4.17 -0.41 -3.46
C LEU A 110 -2.76 -0.43 -4.01
N THR A 111 -2.65 -0.26 -5.32
CA THR A 111 -1.37 -0.28 -6.01
C THR A 111 -1.09 1.08 -6.66
N PHE A 112 0.17 1.38 -6.79
CA PHE A 112 0.65 2.64 -7.32
C PHE A 112 1.93 2.42 -8.12
N ASP A 113 1.95 2.90 -9.37
CA ASP A 113 3.15 2.89 -10.21
C ASP A 113 3.96 4.16 -9.95
N GLY A 114 4.87 4.11 -9.00
CA GLY A 114 5.65 5.23 -8.51
C GLY A 114 7.15 4.94 -8.45
N GLU A 115 7.76 4.49 -9.55
CA GLU A 115 9.18 4.08 -9.63
C GLU A 115 10.17 5.11 -9.08
N TRP A 116 9.85 6.40 -9.18
CA TRP A 116 10.67 7.51 -8.69
C TRP A 116 9.86 8.45 -7.76
N GLY A 117 8.91 7.87 -7.00
CA GLY A 117 8.13 8.57 -5.99
C GLY A 117 6.75 9.03 -6.47
N LEU A 118 6.02 9.65 -5.55
CA LEU A 118 4.62 10.03 -5.75
C LEU A 118 4.40 11.00 -6.91
N ALA A 119 5.36 11.90 -7.16
CA ALA A 119 5.27 12.90 -8.24
C ALA A 119 5.26 12.30 -9.64
N MET A 120 5.60 11.02 -9.78
CA MET A 120 5.41 10.31 -11.05
C MET A 120 3.95 10.31 -11.49
N ARG A 121 3.02 10.31 -10.56
CA ARG A 121 1.57 10.17 -10.82
C ARG A 121 0.73 11.25 -10.16
N LEU A 122 1.11 11.70 -8.97
CA LEU A 122 0.30 12.62 -8.18
C LEU A 122 0.84 14.05 -8.26
N LYS A 123 -0.05 14.97 -8.57
CA LYS A 123 0.29 16.41 -8.63
C LYS A 123 0.52 16.96 -7.22
N ARG A 124 1.41 17.95 -7.14
CA ARG A 124 1.71 18.69 -5.91
C ARG A 124 2.27 17.80 -4.78
N THR A 125 2.98 16.76 -5.15
CA THR A 125 3.77 15.93 -4.24
C THR A 125 5.28 16.21 -4.43
N PRO A 126 6.12 15.90 -3.43
CA PRO A 126 7.57 16.04 -3.58
C PRO A 126 8.08 15.28 -4.80
N THR A 127 8.95 15.93 -5.58
CA THR A 127 9.58 15.32 -6.76
C THR A 127 10.96 14.83 -6.40
N PHE A 128 11.22 13.58 -6.67
CA PHE A 128 12.50 12.93 -6.47
C PHE A 128 13.22 12.68 -7.80
N PRO A 129 14.55 12.56 -7.81
CA PRO A 129 15.29 12.13 -8.99
C PRO A 129 14.88 10.71 -9.43
N LYS A 130 15.03 10.44 -10.72
CA LYS A 130 14.80 9.08 -11.23
C LYS A 130 15.86 8.11 -10.72
N ASN A 131 15.51 6.84 -10.57
CA ASN A 131 16.38 5.76 -10.04
C ASN A 131 17.77 5.72 -10.70
N ARG A 132 17.88 6.06 -12.00
CA ARG A 132 19.16 6.15 -12.68
C ARG A 132 20.09 7.20 -12.07
N VAL A 133 19.55 8.32 -11.59
CA VAL A 133 20.32 9.39 -10.92
C VAL A 133 20.73 8.93 -9.53
N LEU A 134 19.82 8.26 -8.81
CA LEU A 134 20.10 7.67 -7.49
C LEU A 134 21.23 6.64 -7.56
N GLY A 135 21.30 5.86 -8.64
CA GLY A 135 22.38 4.89 -8.87
C GLY A 135 23.79 5.51 -9.00
N CYS A 136 23.91 6.83 -9.12
CA CYS A 136 25.20 7.54 -9.09
C CYS A 136 25.66 7.89 -7.65
N ILE A 137 24.80 7.75 -6.65
CA ILE A 137 25.12 8.04 -5.26
C ILE A 137 25.85 6.82 -4.69
N GLN A 138 27.05 7.06 -4.12
CA GLN A 138 27.88 6.01 -3.53
C GLN A 138 27.68 5.89 -2.00
N ASP A 139 27.06 6.88 -1.39
CA ASP A 139 26.75 6.89 0.03
C ASP A 139 25.43 6.15 0.30
N ASN A 140 25.54 4.94 0.82
CA ASN A 140 24.39 4.08 1.14
C ASN A 140 23.50 4.67 2.25
N GLN A 141 24.09 5.45 3.19
CA GLN A 141 23.30 6.09 4.24
C GLN A 141 22.40 7.18 3.65
N LEU A 142 22.95 7.99 2.75
CA LEU A 142 22.17 9.01 2.03
C LEU A 142 21.04 8.38 1.19
N LEU A 143 21.29 7.25 0.53
CA LEU A 143 20.27 6.51 -0.21
C LEU A 143 19.17 5.95 0.69
N TYR A 144 19.52 5.57 1.91
CA TYR A 144 18.55 5.04 2.88
C TYR A 144 17.65 6.14 3.45
N GLU A 145 18.20 7.34 3.65
CA GLU A 145 17.47 8.51 4.17
C GLU A 145 16.55 9.16 3.11
N TYR A 146 16.84 8.91 1.82
CA TYR A 146 16.11 9.41 0.68
C TYR A 146 14.79 8.67 0.46
#